data_e357f6debd2137f514606e32d04cb388
#
_entry.id   e357f6debd2137f514606e32d04cb388
#
_cell.length_a   1.000
_cell.length_b   1.000
_cell.length_c   1.000
_cell.angle_alpha   90.00
_cell.angle_beta   90.00
_cell.angle_gamma   90.00
#
_symmetry.space_group_name_H-M   'P 1'
#
loop_
_entity.id
_entity.type
_entity.pdbx_description
1 polymer ?
#
loop_
_entity_poly.entity_id
_entity_poly.type
_entity_poly.pdbx_seq_one_letter_code
_entity_poly.pdbx_strand_id
1 'polypeptide(L)'
;MNNKVLGSNFEKDFANFLASKNYWVHFIEGTAHIGSQPCDIIAIKRDFPELYDCKTLNNKSGLFPISRIEENQRLAYERIRECRNPETIFSLAILWNNNLYYIDFDDIDFNKKSIDLKEISPYKKGFYDENNCW
;
A
#
# COMPACT_ATOMS: atom_id res chain seq x y z
N MET A 1 13.02 -8.35 15.08
CA MET A 1 12.77 -8.36 13.62
C MET A 1 13.16 -7.00 13.05
N ASN A 2 13.98 -6.97 12.03
CA ASN A 2 14.35 -5.69 11.43
C ASN A 2 13.22 -5.20 10.49
N ASN A 3 13.24 -3.92 10.15
CA ASN A 3 12.19 -3.32 9.34
C ASN A 3 12.05 -3.94 7.94
N LYS A 4 13.15 -4.43 7.38
CA LYS A 4 13.14 -5.06 6.07
C LYS A 4 12.38 -6.39 6.09
N VAL A 5 12.58 -7.20 7.10
CA VAL A 5 11.88 -8.47 7.27
C VAL A 5 10.40 -8.23 7.54
N LEU A 6 10.08 -7.27 8.41
CA LEU A 6 8.69 -6.90 8.70
C LEU A 6 7.97 -6.41 7.44
N GLY A 7 8.61 -5.56 6.64
CA GLY A 7 8.02 -5.06 5.40
C GLY A 7 7.75 -6.15 4.39
N SER A 8 8.70 -7.07 4.19
CA SER A 8 8.54 -8.19 3.26
C SER A 8 7.41 -9.13 3.69
N ASN A 9 7.30 -9.40 4.98
CA ASN A 9 6.22 -10.23 5.51
C ASN A 9 4.87 -9.55 5.37
N PHE A 10 4.81 -8.25 5.61
CA PHE A 10 3.56 -7.51 5.48
C PHE A 10 3.04 -7.54 4.04
N GLU A 11 3.92 -7.38 3.05
CA GLU A 11 3.51 -7.46 1.64
C GLU A 11 2.82 -8.78 1.32
N LYS A 12 3.40 -9.89 1.75
CA LYS A 12 2.84 -11.22 1.54
C LYS A 12 1.53 -11.40 2.31
N ASP A 13 1.49 -10.94 3.54
CA ASP A 13 0.31 -11.06 4.40
C ASP A 13 -0.82 -10.20 3.87
N PHE A 14 -0.53 -9.04 3.34
CA PHE A 14 -1.53 -8.19 2.70
C PHE A 14 -2.09 -8.84 1.42
N ALA A 15 -1.22 -9.45 0.62
CA ALA A 15 -1.67 -10.20 -0.56
C ALA A 15 -2.63 -11.33 -0.16
N ASN A 16 -2.29 -12.07 0.89
CA ASN A 16 -3.15 -13.14 1.42
C ASN A 16 -4.47 -12.59 1.97
N PHE A 17 -4.41 -11.44 2.64
CA PHE A 17 -5.61 -10.77 3.12
C PHE A 17 -6.56 -10.42 1.98
N LEU A 18 -6.06 -9.84 0.90
CA LEU A 18 -6.87 -9.52 -0.27
C LEU A 18 -7.44 -10.79 -0.91
N ALA A 19 -6.64 -11.83 -1.06
CA ALA A 19 -7.10 -13.11 -1.61
C ALA A 19 -8.24 -13.69 -0.77
N SER A 20 -8.17 -13.56 0.55
CA SER A 20 -9.24 -14.01 1.46
C SER A 20 -10.55 -13.22 1.28
N LYS A 21 -10.48 -12.04 0.68
CA LYS A 21 -11.64 -11.19 0.39
C LYS A 21 -12.13 -11.34 -1.06
N ASN A 22 -11.78 -12.45 -1.69
CA ASN A 22 -12.19 -12.79 -3.06
C ASN A 22 -11.58 -11.91 -4.15
N TYR A 23 -10.41 -11.34 -3.90
CA TYR A 23 -9.63 -10.69 -4.94
C TYR A 23 -8.77 -11.71 -5.68
N TRP A 24 -8.64 -11.53 -7.00
CA TRP A 24 -7.51 -12.08 -7.70
C TRP A 24 -6.31 -11.20 -7.40
N VAL A 25 -5.21 -11.79 -6.97
CA VAL A 25 -4.05 -11.02 -6.50
C VAL A 25 -2.80 -11.47 -7.23
N HIS A 26 -2.03 -10.52 -7.71
CA HIS A 26 -0.69 -10.76 -8.21
C HIS A 26 0.30 -9.97 -7.35
N PHE A 27 1.18 -10.68 -6.69
CA PHE A 27 2.27 -10.11 -5.92
C PHE A 27 3.48 -9.93 -6.83
N ILE A 28 3.95 -8.69 -6.95
CA ILE A 28 5.10 -8.37 -7.79
C ILE A 28 6.36 -8.50 -6.95
N GLU A 29 7.14 -9.55 -7.20
CA GLU A 29 8.40 -9.71 -6.50
C GLU A 29 9.41 -8.68 -7.00
N GLY A 30 10.05 -8.01 -6.05
CA GLY A 30 11.08 -7.04 -6.35
C GLY A 30 12.32 -7.69 -6.88
N THR A 31 12.64 -7.44 -8.13
CA THR A 31 13.96 -7.70 -8.67
C THR A 31 14.68 -6.37 -8.74
N ALA A 32 15.62 -6.19 -7.85
CA ALA A 32 16.23 -4.90 -7.56
C ALA A 32 16.96 -4.23 -8.71
N HIS A 33 17.15 -4.92 -9.83
CA HIS A 33 18.01 -4.42 -10.89
C HIS A 33 17.27 -3.79 -12.07
N ILE A 34 15.96 -3.87 -12.10
CA ILE A 34 15.20 -3.31 -13.22
C ILE A 34 14.51 -2.03 -12.78
N GLY A 35 15.26 -1.10 -12.17
CA GLY A 35 14.60 0.10 -11.74
C GLY A 35 13.21 -0.18 -11.27
N SER A 36 12.47 0.03 -10.94
CA SER A 36 11.25 0.43 -10.30
C SER A 36 10.05 -0.40 -10.66
N GLN A 37 9.66 -1.23 -9.76
CA GLN A 37 8.29 -1.70 -9.81
C GLN A 37 7.35 -0.55 -9.43
N PRO A 38 6.27 -0.38 -10.20
CA PRO A 38 5.33 0.72 -9.92
C PRO A 38 4.47 0.49 -8.69
N CYS A 39 4.28 -0.77 -8.31
CA CYS A 39 3.52 -1.15 -7.12
C CYS A 39 3.96 -2.53 -6.67
N ASP A 40 3.53 -2.95 -5.49
CA ASP A 40 3.86 -4.27 -4.94
C ASP A 40 2.81 -5.32 -5.28
N ILE A 41 1.56 -4.92 -5.37
CA ILE A 41 0.42 -5.82 -5.55
C ILE A 41 -0.57 -5.24 -6.54
N ILE A 42 -1.03 -6.10 -7.45
CA ILE A 42 -2.17 -5.81 -8.32
C ILE A 42 -3.31 -6.72 -7.88
N ALA A 43 -4.46 -6.15 -7.58
CA ALA A 43 -5.62 -6.89 -7.12
C ALA A 43 -6.84 -6.53 -7.96
N ILE A 44 -7.61 -7.56 -8.33
CA ILE A 44 -8.81 -7.38 -9.15
C ILE A 44 -9.96 -8.14 -8.50
N LYS A 45 -11.04 -7.46 -8.27
CA LYS A 45 -12.27 -8.09 -7.76
C LYS A 45 -13.48 -7.80 -8.63
N ARG A 46 -13.52 -6.64 -9.24
CA ARG A 46 -14.61 -6.16 -10.08
C ARG A 46 -14.05 -5.61 -11.39
N ASP A 47 -14.62 -4.53 -11.87
CA ASP A 47 -14.37 -4.03 -13.22
C ASP A 47 -13.01 -3.36 -13.41
N PHE A 48 -12.35 -2.96 -12.33
CA PHE A 48 -11.09 -2.23 -12.47
C PHE A 48 -10.04 -2.71 -11.49
N PRO A 49 -8.76 -2.61 -11.89
CA PRO A 49 -7.67 -3.03 -11.03
C PRO A 49 -7.45 -2.06 -9.87
N GLU A 50 -6.95 -2.62 -8.77
CA GLU A 50 -6.46 -1.86 -7.62
C GLU A 50 -4.98 -2.16 -7.50
N LEU A 51 -4.17 -1.12 -7.48
CA LEU A 51 -2.73 -1.25 -7.35
C LEU A 51 -2.31 -0.72 -5.99
N TYR A 52 -1.50 -1.50 -5.29
CA TYR A 52 -1.10 -1.18 -3.92
C TYR A 52 0.40 -1.15 -3.78
N ASP A 53 0.89 -0.12 -3.12
CA ASP A 53 2.24 -0.05 -2.61
C ASP A 53 2.19 -0.27 -1.11
N CYS A 54 2.90 -1.28 -0.63
CA CYS A 54 2.86 -1.69 0.77
C CYS A 54 3.98 -1.02 1.55
N LYS A 55 3.63 -0.40 2.65
CA LYS A 55 4.57 0.26 3.55
C LYS A 55 4.31 -0.15 5.00
N THR A 56 5.36 -0.22 5.79
CA THR A 56 5.24 -0.35 7.23
C THR A 56 5.77 0.91 7.88
N LEU A 57 5.10 1.38 8.92
CA LEU A 57 5.53 2.53 9.69
C LEU A 57 5.82 2.09 11.12
N ASN A 58 7.04 2.32 11.56
CA ASN A 58 7.48 1.93 12.89
C ASN A 58 7.90 3.17 13.68
N ASN A 59 6.91 3.95 14.09
CA ASN A 59 7.12 5.08 14.99
C ASN A 59 5.90 5.27 15.89
N LYS A 60 6.02 6.14 16.87
CA LYS A 60 4.93 6.44 17.81
C LYS A 60 4.05 7.59 17.34
N SER A 61 4.57 8.44 16.47
CA SER A 61 3.87 9.65 16.04
C SER A 61 2.74 9.41 15.05
N GLY A 62 2.82 8.33 14.28
CA GLY A 62 1.87 8.07 13.19
C GLY A 62 2.08 8.95 11.97
N LEU A 63 3.18 9.68 11.91
CA LEU A 63 3.50 10.52 10.76
C LEU A 63 4.25 9.70 9.72
N PHE A 64 3.63 9.50 8.57
CA PHE A 64 4.23 8.78 7.45
C PHE A 64 4.91 9.78 6.53
N PRO A 65 6.26 9.73 6.38
CA PRO A 65 6.97 10.68 5.52
C PRO A 65 6.61 10.46 4.05
N ILE A 66 6.20 11.52 3.38
CA ILE A 66 5.88 11.45 1.94
C ILE A 66 7.12 11.11 1.12
N SER A 67 8.32 11.44 1.61
CA SER A 67 9.58 11.07 0.96
C SER A 67 9.79 9.55 0.83
N ARG A 68 9.04 8.73 1.58
CA ARG A 68 9.11 7.27 1.45
C ARG A 68 8.35 6.76 0.23
N ILE A 69 7.54 7.59 -0.40
CA ILE A 69 6.91 7.25 -1.68
C ILE A 69 7.97 7.45 -2.77
N GLU A 70 8.33 6.38 -3.43
CA GLU A 70 9.38 6.41 -4.43
C GLU A 70 8.93 7.14 -5.69
N GLU A 71 9.88 7.79 -6.37
CA GLU A 71 9.57 8.56 -7.57
C GLU A 71 8.92 7.71 -8.67
N ASN A 72 9.39 6.49 -8.84
CA ASN A 72 8.81 5.57 -9.83
C ASN A 72 7.35 5.23 -9.54
N GLN A 73 6.97 5.15 -8.27
CA GLN A 73 5.58 4.92 -7.88
C GLN A 73 4.72 6.13 -8.21
N ARG A 74 5.23 7.31 -7.93
CA ARG A 74 4.55 8.56 -8.27
C ARG A 74 4.39 8.74 -9.78
N LEU A 75 5.44 8.43 -10.54
CA LEU A 75 5.39 8.48 -12.00
C LEU A 75 4.40 7.47 -12.59
N ALA A 76 4.35 6.26 -12.03
CA ALA A 76 3.39 5.25 -12.44
C ALA A 76 1.96 5.71 -12.19
N TYR A 77 1.70 6.30 -11.04
CA TYR A 77 0.41 6.87 -10.72
C TYR A 77 0.00 7.96 -11.73
N GLU A 78 0.91 8.89 -12.02
CA GLU A 78 0.65 9.96 -12.97
C GLU A 78 0.31 9.41 -14.36
N ARG A 79 1.05 8.40 -14.82
CA ARG A 79 0.80 7.76 -16.11
C ARG A 79 -0.56 7.06 -16.17
N ILE A 80 -0.94 6.40 -15.09
CA ILE A 80 -2.24 5.74 -15.02
C ILE A 80 -3.36 6.77 -15.15
N ARG A 81 -3.22 7.93 -14.53
CA ARG A 81 -4.21 9.00 -14.65
C ARG A 81 -4.26 9.61 -16.04
N GLU A 82 -3.11 9.70 -16.73
CA GLU A 82 -3.05 10.18 -18.11
C GLU A 82 -3.69 9.24 -19.11
N CYS A 83 -3.74 7.94 -18.81
CA CYS A 83 -4.31 6.93 -19.71
C CYS A 83 -5.83 6.95 -19.79
N ARG A 84 -6.49 7.98 -19.29
CA ARG A 84 -7.95 8.10 -19.29
C ARG A 84 -8.66 6.94 -18.59
N ASN A 85 -8.02 6.39 -17.58
CA ASN A 85 -8.63 5.39 -16.73
C ASN A 85 -8.72 5.92 -15.29
N PRO A 86 -9.70 6.80 -14.99
CA PRO A 86 -9.83 7.40 -13.66
C PRO A 86 -10.30 6.40 -12.60
N GLU A 87 -10.73 5.22 -13.00
CA GLU A 87 -11.31 4.23 -12.11
C GLU A 87 -10.29 3.28 -11.49
N THR A 88 -9.07 3.23 -12.06
CA THR A 88 -8.00 2.44 -11.45
C THR A 88 -7.60 3.04 -10.11
N ILE A 89 -7.68 2.22 -9.08
CA ILE A 89 -7.26 2.62 -7.73
C ILE A 89 -5.76 2.43 -7.62
N PHE A 90 -5.07 3.46 -7.16
CA PHE A 90 -3.64 3.39 -6.86
C PHE A 90 -3.46 3.90 -5.43
N SER A 91 -3.12 2.99 -4.52
CA SER A 91 -3.15 3.27 -3.08
C SER A 91 -1.90 2.81 -2.36
N LEU A 92 -1.61 3.49 -1.25
CA LEU A 92 -0.72 2.97 -0.23
C LEU A 92 -1.52 2.06 0.69
N ALA A 93 -0.96 0.91 1.04
CA ALA A 93 -1.42 0.07 2.13
C ALA A 93 -0.37 0.15 3.23
N ILE A 94 -0.69 0.81 4.33
CA ILE A 94 0.26 1.10 5.40
C ILE A 94 -0.13 0.33 6.65
N LEU A 95 0.84 -0.42 7.18
CA LEU A 95 0.71 -1.04 8.50
C LEU A 95 1.35 -0.13 9.53
N TRP A 96 0.56 0.36 10.47
CA TRP A 96 1.04 1.12 11.62
C TRP A 96 0.26 0.72 12.86
N ASN A 97 0.97 0.44 13.94
CA ASN A 97 0.38 0.09 15.23
C ASN A 97 -0.64 -1.06 15.10
N ASN A 98 -0.29 -2.09 14.33
CA ASN A 98 -1.13 -3.25 14.02
C ASN A 98 -2.46 -2.92 13.32
N ASN A 99 -2.58 -1.73 12.74
CA ASN A 99 -3.75 -1.34 11.97
C ASN A 99 -3.36 -1.15 10.50
N LEU A 100 -4.27 -1.53 9.61
CA LEU A 100 -4.10 -1.37 8.17
C LEU A 100 -4.79 -0.08 7.73
N TYR A 101 -4.05 0.78 7.04
CA TYR A 101 -4.56 2.04 6.49
C TYR A 101 -4.46 2.00 4.97
N TYR A 102 -5.49 2.50 4.30
CA TYR A 102 -5.46 2.75 2.85
C TYR A 102 -5.44 4.25 2.60
N ILE A 103 -4.53 4.67 1.73
CA ILE A 103 -4.44 6.06 1.32
C ILE A 103 -4.33 6.10 -0.20
N ASP A 104 -5.36 6.60 -0.86
CA ASP A 104 -5.35 6.74 -2.31
C ASP A 104 -4.36 7.82 -2.71
N PHE A 105 -3.60 7.58 -3.77
CA PHE A 105 -2.67 8.57 -4.28
C PHE A 105 -3.39 9.86 -4.70
N ASP A 106 -4.65 9.78 -5.11
CA ASP A 106 -5.45 10.96 -5.43
C ASP A 106 -5.64 11.90 -4.23
N ASP A 107 -5.54 11.36 -3.02
CA ASP A 107 -5.74 12.12 -1.80
C ASP A 107 -4.43 12.62 -1.17
N ILE A 108 -3.29 12.33 -1.79
CA ILE A 108 -1.98 12.70 -1.24
C ILE A 108 -1.58 14.10 -1.74
N ASP A 109 -1.30 14.98 -0.79
CA ASP A 109 -0.67 16.27 -1.08
C ASP A 109 0.84 16.11 -1.02
N PHE A 110 1.46 15.99 -2.18
CA PHE A 110 2.91 15.79 -2.29
C PHE A 110 3.73 17.01 -1.90
N ASN A 111 3.10 18.15 -1.64
CA ASN A 111 3.77 19.35 -1.13
C ASN A 111 3.92 19.32 0.38
N LYS A 112 3.22 18.44 1.07
CA LYS A 112 3.38 18.23 2.51
C LYS A 112 4.54 17.30 2.79
N LYS A 113 5.06 17.34 4.02
CA LYS A 113 6.17 16.47 4.44
C LYS A 113 5.70 15.09 4.87
N SER A 114 4.50 14.98 5.41
CA SER A 114 4.02 13.73 5.98
C SER A 114 2.50 13.64 5.93
N ILE A 115 2.03 12.39 6.10
CA ILE A 115 0.62 12.05 6.26
C ILE A 115 0.42 11.65 7.72
N ASP A 116 -0.54 12.24 8.41
CA ASP A 116 -0.83 11.89 9.80
C ASP A 116 -1.88 10.78 9.87
N LEU A 117 -1.42 9.56 10.14
CA LEU A 117 -2.30 8.41 10.22
C LEU A 117 -3.27 8.48 11.38
N LYS A 118 -2.98 9.27 12.41
CA LYS A 118 -3.91 9.46 13.54
C LYS A 118 -5.20 10.18 13.13
N GLU A 119 -5.16 10.91 12.03
CA GLU A 119 -6.32 11.62 11.49
C GLU A 119 -7.12 10.78 10.50
N ILE A 120 -6.68 9.56 10.22
CA ILE A 120 -7.30 8.68 9.24
C ILE A 120 -7.88 7.47 9.94
N SER A 121 -9.11 7.10 9.59
CA SER A 121 -9.70 5.87 10.09
C SER A 121 -9.02 4.67 9.45
N PRO A 122 -8.56 3.69 10.23
CA PRO A 122 -7.98 2.50 9.65
C PRO A 122 -9.00 1.70 8.86
N TYR A 123 -8.56 1.11 7.76
CA TYR A 123 -9.38 0.17 7.00
C TYR A 123 -9.67 -1.09 7.82
N LYS A 124 -8.66 -1.58 8.55
CA LYS A 124 -8.81 -2.74 9.43
C LYS A 124 -7.95 -2.56 10.68
N LYS A 125 -8.61 -2.59 11.84
CA LYS A 125 -7.92 -2.62 13.13
C LYS A 125 -7.47 -4.04 13.43
N GLY A 126 -6.34 -4.17 14.13
CA GLY A 126 -5.86 -5.47 14.58
C GLY A 126 -5.53 -6.40 13.42
N PHE A 127 -4.74 -5.94 12.46
CA PHE A 127 -4.43 -6.71 11.25
C PHE A 127 -3.83 -8.08 11.56
N TYR A 128 -2.99 -8.17 12.57
CA TYR A 128 -2.34 -9.42 13.01
C TYR A 128 -2.96 -10.04 14.25
N ASP A 129 -4.18 -9.69 14.61
CA ASP A 129 -4.80 -10.28 15.78
C ASP A 129 -5.08 -11.78 15.57
N GLU A 130 -5.04 -12.54 16.68
CA GLU A 130 -5.06 -14.00 16.66
C GLU A 130 -6.23 -14.64 15.94
N ASN A 131 -7.37 -13.96 15.90
CA ASN A 131 -8.58 -14.48 15.28
C ASN A 131 -8.70 -14.12 13.79
N ASN A 132 -7.68 -13.51 13.22
CA ASN A 132 -7.67 -13.16 11.81
C ASN A 132 -7.08 -14.29 10.99
N CYS A 133 -7.88 -15.29 10.72
CA CYS A 133 -7.60 -16.26 9.67
C CYS A 133 -8.12 -15.67 8.36
N TRP A 134 -7.27 -14.93 7.69
CA TRP A 134 -7.60 -14.41 6.37
C TRP A 134 -6.74 -15.00 5.28
#